data_15180f4bcd84ce06c8d6e46689f5ed58
#
_entry.id   15180f4bcd84ce06c8d6e46689f5ed58
#
_cell.length_a   1.000
_cell.length_b   1.000
_cell.length_c   1.000
_cell.angle_alpha   90.00
_cell.angle_beta   90.00
_cell.angle_gamma   90.00
#
_symmetry.space_group_name_H-M   'P 1'
#
loop_
_entity.id
_entity.type
_entity.pdbx_description
1 polymer ?
#
loop_
_entity_poly.entity_id
_entity_poly.type
_entity_poly.pdbx_seq_one_letter_code
_entity_poly.pdbx_strand_id
1 'polypeptide(L)'
;MSIHFKRFSVIMISAALQLFSCALADSITFSGTVTASETHEVYAPIGGTVAAVSGESGQRIGAEDVLLRLSTTKVYAEEAGTITGVFGQPGDNTGTVAEKYGAVMYLEGESVYTISASTDNAYNSTSTRFIHAGEEVYLQCYSDGSHTGQGVVTSIDGTDYTVRVTSGEFLIGETVSIYRGQSAAASRRIGRGTLHRSNPTAITGSGSIVSFSVSAGDTVARGELLFETLDGSFDGLYMSGADIPAGIDGIISQVNAQQGSSIEKNSVVAVLYPDSAMRIEAQIAETNLASIAVGDPVNIELLWNQDAEVTYPGTISMISAMADGNSMGSVNEDSVTYTVYIDFTPDEQTRYGMSAVVTTLDEEEGAKKETAETAEEDINEGTHARDAERSHPSEHADSDDRAE
;
A
#
# COMPACT_ATOMS: atom_id res chain seq x y z
N MET A 1 -58.94 74.96 66.74
CA MET A 1 -58.34 75.39 65.44
C MET A 1 -57.16 74.50 65.20
N SER A 2 -57.33 73.52 64.32
CA SER A 2 -56.49 72.36 64.11
C SER A 2 -55.51 72.61 62.95
N ILE A 3 -54.27 72.33 63.15
CA ILE A 3 -53.32 72.27 62.03
C ILE A 3 -52.64 70.91 62.08
N HIS A 4 -52.96 70.11 61.11
CA HIS A 4 -52.35 68.81 60.85
C HIS A 4 -50.95 68.95 60.31
N PHE A 5 -49.96 68.43 61.01
CA PHE A 5 -48.61 68.26 60.49
C PHE A 5 -48.43 66.88 59.87
N LYS A 6 -48.36 66.82 58.54
CA LYS A 6 -48.01 65.61 57.83
C LYS A 6 -46.49 65.40 57.82
N ARG A 7 -46.08 64.31 58.45
CA ARG A 7 -44.71 63.85 58.46
C ARG A 7 -44.40 63.23 57.05
N PHE A 8 -43.51 63.86 56.27
CA PHE A 8 -42.88 63.25 55.12
C PHE A 8 -41.67 62.47 55.60
N SER A 9 -41.72 61.14 55.40
CA SER A 9 -40.59 60.22 55.61
C SER A 9 -39.75 60.23 54.39
N VAL A 10 -38.58 60.82 54.39
CA VAL A 10 -37.60 60.73 53.29
C VAL A 10 -36.81 59.42 53.45
N ILE A 11 -37.14 58.44 52.58
CA ILE A 11 -36.33 57.23 52.46
C ILE A 11 -35.12 57.56 51.60
N MET A 12 -33.95 57.66 52.24
CA MET A 12 -32.67 57.69 51.55
C MET A 12 -32.38 56.32 50.98
N ILE A 13 -32.61 56.15 49.67
CA ILE A 13 -32.10 55.00 48.91
C ILE A 13 -30.61 55.27 48.63
N SER A 14 -29.78 54.65 49.48
CA SER A 14 -28.33 54.54 49.20
C SER A 14 -28.17 53.58 48.07
N ALA A 15 -28.06 54.08 46.82
CA ALA A 15 -27.56 53.32 45.67
C ALA A 15 -26.07 53.07 45.88
N ALA A 16 -25.74 51.88 46.38
CA ALA A 16 -24.39 51.37 46.30
C ALA A 16 -24.08 51.15 44.81
N LEU A 17 -23.40 52.09 44.20
CA LEU A 17 -22.78 51.95 42.91
C LEU A 17 -21.62 50.97 43.10
N GLN A 18 -21.87 49.68 42.90
CA GLN A 18 -20.79 48.73 42.73
C GLN A 18 -20.17 49.04 41.35
N LEU A 19 -19.03 49.70 41.40
CA LEU A 19 -18.08 49.75 40.33
C LEU A 19 -17.62 48.31 40.12
N PHE A 20 -18.28 47.57 39.23
CA PHE A 20 -17.65 46.43 38.58
C PHE A 20 -16.46 47.01 37.84
N SER A 21 -15.29 46.89 38.42
CA SER A 21 -14.04 47.03 37.71
C SER A 21 -14.00 45.89 36.72
N CYS A 22 -14.51 46.14 35.51
CA CYS A 22 -14.25 45.28 34.38
C CYS A 22 -12.72 45.35 34.18
N ALA A 23 -11.97 44.39 34.68
CA ALA A 23 -10.61 44.19 34.26
C ALA A 23 -10.74 43.88 32.79
N LEU A 24 -10.34 44.84 31.94
CA LEU A 24 -10.03 44.55 30.54
C LEU A 24 -8.93 43.50 30.59
N ALA A 25 -9.26 42.25 30.35
CA ALA A 25 -8.27 41.25 30.14
C ALA A 25 -7.52 41.66 28.85
N ASP A 26 -6.27 42.08 28.98
CA ASP A 26 -5.43 42.38 27.85
C ASP A 26 -5.31 41.09 27.00
N SER A 27 -5.71 41.14 25.76
CA SER A 27 -5.51 40.04 24.82
C SER A 27 -4.03 39.73 24.71
N ILE A 28 -3.66 38.47 24.96
CA ILE A 28 -2.27 38.03 24.91
C ILE A 28 -2.00 37.47 23.54
N THR A 29 -0.89 37.91 22.95
CA THR A 29 -0.42 37.43 21.65
C THR A 29 0.88 36.69 21.80
N PHE A 30 0.98 35.49 21.24
CA PHE A 30 2.18 34.68 21.23
C PHE A 30 2.38 33.96 19.90
N SER A 31 3.63 33.58 19.61
CA SER A 31 4.00 32.98 18.31
C SER A 31 3.92 31.45 18.39
N GLY A 32 3.51 30.84 17.29
CA GLY A 32 3.45 29.40 17.14
C GLY A 32 3.84 28.93 15.75
N THR A 33 3.84 27.63 15.60
CA THR A 33 4.14 26.96 14.31
C THR A 33 3.15 25.82 14.09
N VAL A 34 2.70 25.62 12.87
CA VAL A 34 1.87 24.49 12.50
C VAL A 34 2.70 23.21 12.59
N THR A 35 2.32 22.29 13.48
CA THR A 35 2.98 21.01 13.71
C THR A 35 2.00 19.85 13.57
N ALA A 36 2.50 18.62 13.61
CA ALA A 36 1.66 17.42 13.65
C ALA A 36 1.31 17.08 15.11
N SER A 37 0.05 16.77 15.38
CA SER A 37 -0.39 16.25 16.69
C SER A 37 -0.04 14.78 16.85
N GLU A 38 0.05 14.04 15.74
CA GLU A 38 0.41 12.63 15.68
C GLU A 38 1.20 12.31 14.43
N THR A 39 1.87 11.17 14.44
CA THR A 39 2.62 10.63 13.31
C THR A 39 2.14 9.23 13.00
N HIS A 40 2.09 8.89 11.73
CA HIS A 40 1.79 7.54 11.28
C HIS A 40 3.04 6.89 10.69
N GLU A 41 3.47 5.79 11.30
CA GLU A 41 4.59 4.99 10.81
C GLU A 41 4.11 3.93 9.84
N VAL A 42 4.67 3.93 8.63
CA VAL A 42 4.42 2.89 7.63
C VAL A 42 5.45 1.79 7.80
N TYR A 43 4.97 0.58 8.09
CA TYR A 43 5.81 -0.58 8.30
C TYR A 43 5.89 -1.45 7.04
N ALA A 44 7.06 -2.04 6.80
CA ALA A 44 7.23 -3.05 5.76
C ALA A 44 6.52 -4.35 6.17
N PRO A 45 5.49 -4.79 5.46
CA PRO A 45 4.77 -6.03 5.82
C PRO A 45 5.59 -7.28 5.49
N ILE A 46 6.58 -7.15 4.61
CA ILE A 46 7.51 -8.20 4.21
C ILE A 46 8.89 -7.58 3.99
N GLY A 47 9.95 -8.35 4.21
CA GLY A 47 11.31 -7.97 3.86
C GLY A 47 11.59 -8.15 2.37
N GLY A 48 12.56 -7.44 1.85
CA GLY A 48 12.97 -7.54 0.45
C GLY A 48 13.87 -6.40 0.01
N THR A 49 14.22 -6.38 -1.27
CA THR A 49 15.00 -5.31 -1.88
C THR A 49 14.05 -4.26 -2.47
N VAL A 50 14.29 -2.99 -2.20
CA VAL A 50 13.49 -1.87 -2.71
C VAL A 50 13.77 -1.66 -4.20
N ALA A 51 12.76 -1.83 -5.04
CA ALA A 51 12.84 -1.56 -6.48
C ALA A 51 12.66 -0.08 -6.79
N ALA A 52 11.72 0.58 -6.10
CA ALA A 52 11.43 2.00 -6.29
C ALA A 52 10.87 2.63 -5.01
N VAL A 53 11.12 3.92 -4.87
CA VAL A 53 10.53 4.80 -3.86
C VAL A 53 9.72 5.86 -4.62
N SER A 54 8.44 5.99 -4.32
CA SER A 54 7.52 6.86 -5.08
C SER A 54 7.21 8.18 -4.39
N GLY A 55 7.74 8.42 -3.19
CA GLY A 55 7.45 9.63 -2.43
C GLY A 55 8.71 10.34 -1.93
N GLU A 56 8.64 11.66 -1.80
CA GLU A 56 9.69 12.51 -1.24
C GLU A 56 9.16 13.21 0.02
N SER A 57 10.07 13.56 0.96
CA SER A 57 9.71 14.33 2.15
C SER A 57 9.06 15.66 1.77
N GLY A 58 7.95 15.99 2.39
CA GLY A 58 7.11 17.17 2.09
C GLY A 58 6.06 16.95 1.01
N GLN A 59 6.03 15.81 0.34
CA GLN A 59 5.02 15.47 -0.67
C GLN A 59 3.73 14.99 0.00
N ARG A 60 2.57 15.40 -0.55
CA ARG A 60 1.26 14.85 -0.18
C ARG A 60 1.05 13.51 -0.88
N ILE A 61 0.51 12.54 -0.14
CA ILE A 61 0.25 11.18 -0.62
C ILE A 61 -1.13 10.73 -0.13
N GLY A 62 -1.85 9.97 -0.96
CA GLY A 62 -3.12 9.35 -0.61
C GLY A 62 -2.92 7.96 0.01
N ALA A 63 -3.92 7.47 0.74
CA ALA A 63 -3.88 6.19 1.45
C ALA A 63 -3.57 4.99 0.54
N GLU A 64 -4.07 5.00 -0.69
CA GLU A 64 -3.88 3.90 -1.66
C GLU A 64 -2.66 4.10 -2.56
N ASP A 65 -2.01 5.27 -2.49
CA ASP A 65 -0.84 5.55 -3.30
C ASP A 65 0.35 4.66 -2.89
N VAL A 66 1.08 4.17 -3.89
CA VAL A 66 2.25 3.33 -3.66
C VAL A 66 3.41 4.19 -3.15
N LEU A 67 3.82 3.96 -1.92
CA LEU A 67 4.98 4.60 -1.30
C LEU A 67 6.29 3.93 -1.71
N LEU A 68 6.31 2.60 -1.68
CA LEU A 68 7.46 1.77 -2.03
C LEU A 68 7.03 0.59 -2.89
N ARG A 69 7.92 0.18 -3.79
CA ARG A 69 7.80 -1.06 -4.53
C ARG A 69 9.00 -1.96 -4.25
N LEU A 70 8.75 -3.23 -3.94
CA LEU A 70 9.78 -4.24 -3.75
C LEU A 70 10.15 -4.90 -5.08
N SER A 71 11.39 -5.35 -5.20
CA SER A 71 11.87 -6.10 -6.36
C SER A 71 11.30 -7.51 -6.34
N THR A 72 10.70 -7.92 -7.45
CA THR A 72 10.22 -9.29 -7.65
C THR A 72 11.21 -10.10 -8.48
N THR A 73 11.30 -11.40 -8.18
CA THR A 73 11.97 -12.38 -9.02
C THR A 73 10.93 -13.00 -9.95
N LYS A 74 11.21 -12.98 -11.26
CA LYS A 74 10.32 -13.46 -12.30
C LYS A 74 10.70 -14.87 -12.71
N VAL A 75 9.72 -15.77 -12.75
CA VAL A 75 9.89 -17.15 -13.20
C VAL A 75 9.22 -17.30 -14.56
N TYR A 76 10.00 -17.75 -15.53
CA TYR A 76 9.57 -17.86 -16.92
C TYR A 76 9.52 -19.32 -17.38
N ALA A 77 8.68 -19.60 -18.40
CA ALA A 77 8.63 -20.90 -19.05
C ALA A 77 9.94 -21.19 -19.81
N GLU A 78 10.60 -22.31 -19.51
CA GLU A 78 11.82 -22.74 -20.20
C GLU A 78 11.55 -23.33 -21.58
N GLU A 79 10.33 -23.84 -21.79
CA GLU A 79 9.83 -24.41 -23.05
C GLU A 79 8.37 -24.04 -23.30
N ALA A 80 7.89 -24.23 -24.53
CA ALA A 80 6.48 -24.08 -24.85
C ALA A 80 5.71 -25.33 -24.41
N GLY A 81 4.46 -25.14 -23.92
CA GLY A 81 3.64 -26.24 -23.45
C GLY A 81 2.35 -25.82 -22.79
N THR A 82 1.73 -26.71 -22.06
CA THR A 82 0.48 -26.48 -21.33
C THR A 82 0.73 -26.63 -19.83
N ILE A 83 0.22 -25.69 -19.03
CA ILE A 83 0.24 -25.76 -17.57
C ILE A 83 -0.77 -26.82 -17.11
N THR A 84 -0.31 -27.93 -16.54
CA THR A 84 -1.17 -29.05 -16.12
C THR A 84 -1.63 -28.96 -14.68
N GLY A 85 -0.97 -28.15 -13.85
CA GLY A 85 -1.36 -27.92 -12.47
C GLY A 85 -0.65 -26.74 -11.88
N VAL A 86 -1.35 -25.96 -11.05
CA VAL A 86 -0.85 -24.87 -10.20
C VAL A 86 -1.20 -25.21 -8.77
N PHE A 87 -0.21 -25.32 -7.87
CA PHE A 87 -0.39 -25.83 -6.51
C PHE A 87 -0.21 -24.76 -5.44
N GLY A 88 0.41 -23.63 -5.80
CA GLY A 88 0.58 -22.48 -4.93
C GLY A 88 -0.52 -21.45 -5.11
N GLN A 89 -0.62 -20.56 -4.16
CA GLN A 89 -1.43 -19.35 -4.25
C GLN A 89 -0.58 -18.14 -3.81
N PRO A 90 -0.97 -16.90 -4.16
CA PRO A 90 -0.29 -15.73 -3.67
C PRO A 90 -0.18 -15.74 -2.14
N GLY A 91 1.01 -15.43 -1.61
CA GLY A 91 1.35 -15.52 -0.18
C GLY A 91 2.05 -16.81 0.23
N ASP A 92 1.94 -17.89 -0.55
CA ASP A 92 2.61 -19.14 -0.22
C ASP A 92 4.14 -19.05 -0.45
N ASN A 93 4.91 -19.75 0.39
CA ASN A 93 6.33 -19.94 0.14
C ASN A 93 6.55 -21.07 -0.88
N THR A 94 7.30 -20.77 -1.94
CA THR A 94 7.56 -21.69 -3.05
C THR A 94 8.22 -23.00 -2.60
N GLY A 95 9.13 -22.94 -1.60
CA GLY A 95 9.81 -24.10 -1.05
C GLY A 95 8.82 -25.06 -0.36
N THR A 96 7.92 -24.52 0.46
CA THR A 96 6.88 -25.31 1.16
C THR A 96 5.91 -25.95 0.16
N VAL A 97 5.53 -25.24 -0.89
CA VAL A 97 4.67 -25.76 -1.96
C VAL A 97 5.40 -26.90 -2.71
N ALA A 98 6.67 -26.68 -3.06
CA ALA A 98 7.48 -27.69 -3.76
C ALA A 98 7.75 -28.93 -2.90
N GLU A 99 7.97 -28.79 -1.59
CA GLU A 99 8.10 -29.92 -0.68
C GLU A 99 6.83 -30.79 -0.64
N LYS A 100 5.66 -30.16 -0.69
CA LYS A 100 4.38 -30.85 -0.57
C LYS A 100 3.91 -31.46 -1.91
N TYR A 101 4.11 -30.76 -3.02
CA TYR A 101 3.54 -31.13 -4.33
C TYR A 101 4.60 -31.44 -5.39
N GLY A 102 5.88 -31.32 -5.08
CA GLY A 102 6.99 -31.52 -6.01
C GLY A 102 7.33 -30.31 -6.87
N ALA A 103 6.43 -29.34 -6.99
CA ALA A 103 6.60 -28.12 -7.78
C ALA A 103 5.60 -27.05 -7.36
N VAL A 104 5.82 -25.81 -7.77
CA VAL A 104 4.82 -24.72 -7.72
C VAL A 104 3.76 -24.93 -8.82
N MET A 105 4.21 -25.35 -9.99
CA MET A 105 3.36 -25.74 -11.11
C MET A 105 4.05 -26.78 -12.01
N TYR A 106 3.29 -27.48 -12.81
CA TYR A 106 3.82 -28.39 -13.82
C TYR A 106 3.51 -27.89 -15.22
N LEU A 107 4.53 -27.94 -16.08
CA LEU A 107 4.45 -27.63 -17.51
C LEU A 107 4.59 -28.93 -18.31
N GLU A 108 3.58 -29.30 -19.09
CA GLU A 108 3.67 -30.36 -20.05
C GLU A 108 4.07 -29.77 -21.43
N GLY A 109 5.28 -30.09 -21.89
CA GLY A 109 5.79 -29.62 -23.18
C GLY A 109 4.93 -30.10 -24.36
N GLU A 110 5.02 -29.41 -25.50
CA GLU A 110 4.29 -29.76 -26.71
C GLU A 110 4.57 -31.21 -27.19
N SER A 111 5.76 -31.71 -26.90
CA SER A 111 6.15 -33.09 -27.18
C SER A 111 5.98 -33.95 -25.93
N VAL A 112 4.94 -34.78 -25.95
CA VAL A 112 4.62 -35.70 -24.85
C VAL A 112 5.50 -36.96 -24.83
N TYR A 113 6.37 -37.16 -25.80
CA TYR A 113 7.17 -38.39 -25.94
C TYR A 113 8.65 -38.13 -25.99
N THR A 114 9.40 -38.95 -25.24
CA THR A 114 10.86 -38.97 -25.20
C THR A 114 11.37 -40.40 -25.42
N ILE A 115 12.56 -40.52 -25.99
CA ILE A 115 13.25 -41.81 -26.16
C ILE A 115 14.53 -41.77 -25.33
N SER A 116 14.66 -42.67 -24.37
CA SER A 116 15.92 -42.93 -23.69
C SER A 116 16.74 -43.90 -24.50
N ALA A 117 17.87 -43.46 -25.02
CA ALA A 117 18.69 -44.16 -26.00
C ALA A 117 20.15 -44.26 -25.59
N SER A 118 20.88 -45.23 -26.19
CA SER A 118 22.32 -45.38 -26.01
C SER A 118 23.04 -45.55 -27.34
N THR A 119 24.24 -44.97 -27.40
CA THR A 119 25.18 -45.15 -28.52
C THR A 119 25.79 -46.53 -28.60
N ASP A 120 25.58 -47.43 -27.63
CA ASP A 120 26.04 -48.83 -27.67
C ASP A 120 25.47 -49.59 -28.85
N ASN A 121 24.30 -49.17 -29.31
CA ASN A 121 23.62 -49.72 -30.48
C ASN A 121 23.89 -48.89 -31.76
N ALA A 122 24.85 -47.99 -31.76
CA ALA A 122 25.22 -47.21 -32.95
C ALA A 122 25.93 -48.09 -33.98
N TYR A 123 25.93 -47.64 -35.23
CA TYR A 123 26.75 -48.23 -36.27
C TYR A 123 28.24 -48.02 -35.94
N ASN A 124 29.09 -49.05 -36.11
CA ASN A 124 30.46 -49.09 -35.63
C ASN A 124 31.42 -48.05 -36.29
N SER A 125 31.08 -46.79 -36.35
CA SER A 125 31.99 -45.72 -36.80
C SER A 125 32.05 -44.61 -35.78
N THR A 126 33.20 -43.93 -35.72
CA THR A 126 33.39 -42.78 -34.78
C THR A 126 32.34 -41.72 -35.03
N SER A 127 31.92 -41.49 -36.27
CA SER A 127 30.92 -40.48 -36.65
C SER A 127 29.55 -40.79 -36.11
N THR A 128 29.15 -42.07 -35.90
CA THR A 128 27.83 -42.43 -35.37
C THR A 128 27.76 -42.48 -33.88
N ARG A 129 28.91 -42.43 -33.17
CA ARG A 129 28.97 -42.39 -31.70
C ARG A 129 29.12 -40.99 -31.12
N PHE A 130 29.42 -40.01 -31.97
CA PHE A 130 29.55 -38.62 -31.58
C PHE A 130 28.22 -37.91 -31.82
N ILE A 131 27.50 -37.60 -30.76
CA ILE A 131 26.18 -36.98 -30.77
C ILE A 131 26.26 -35.62 -30.14
N HIS A 132 25.40 -34.68 -30.55
CA HIS A 132 25.31 -33.34 -30.00
C HIS A 132 23.87 -33.01 -29.59
N ALA A 133 23.70 -32.31 -28.50
CA ALA A 133 22.41 -31.75 -28.13
C ALA A 133 21.97 -30.75 -29.22
N GLY A 134 20.67 -30.77 -29.57
CA GLY A 134 20.12 -29.98 -30.67
C GLY A 134 20.18 -30.66 -32.02
N GLU A 135 20.79 -31.86 -32.11
CA GLU A 135 20.87 -32.62 -33.39
C GLU A 135 19.50 -33.18 -33.75
N GLU A 136 19.04 -32.93 -35.00
CA GLU A 136 17.81 -33.52 -35.58
C GLU A 136 18.08 -34.94 -35.99
N VAL A 137 17.15 -35.86 -35.66
CA VAL A 137 17.28 -37.28 -35.92
C VAL A 137 16.01 -37.85 -36.57
N TYR A 138 16.18 -38.88 -37.38
CA TYR A 138 15.11 -39.68 -37.92
C TYR A 138 14.87 -40.91 -37.04
N LEU A 139 13.61 -41.20 -36.77
CA LEU A 139 13.15 -42.24 -35.87
C LEU A 139 12.40 -43.33 -36.67
N GLN A 140 12.64 -44.59 -36.35
CA GLN A 140 11.93 -45.69 -36.94
C GLN A 140 11.74 -46.82 -35.94
N CYS A 141 10.53 -47.40 -35.91
CA CYS A 141 10.25 -48.62 -35.13
C CYS A 141 11.28 -49.71 -35.48
N TYR A 142 11.86 -50.30 -34.42
CA TYR A 142 12.88 -51.32 -34.61
C TYR A 142 12.33 -52.64 -35.10
N SER A 143 11.12 -53.03 -34.67
CA SER A 143 10.55 -54.36 -34.92
C SER A 143 10.19 -54.58 -36.38
N ASP A 144 9.52 -53.64 -36.99
CA ASP A 144 8.93 -53.80 -38.35
C ASP A 144 9.09 -52.59 -39.26
N GLY A 145 9.60 -51.46 -38.71
CA GLY A 145 9.73 -50.21 -39.45
C GLY A 145 8.44 -49.50 -39.77
N SER A 146 7.31 -49.92 -39.15
CA SER A 146 5.96 -49.41 -39.46
C SER A 146 5.78 -47.96 -39.04
N HIS A 147 6.30 -47.60 -37.88
CA HIS A 147 6.23 -46.26 -37.33
C HIS A 147 7.51 -45.50 -37.64
N THR A 148 7.36 -44.30 -38.16
CA THR A 148 8.49 -43.39 -38.46
C THR A 148 8.19 -41.98 -37.96
N GLY A 149 9.25 -41.24 -37.67
CA GLY A 149 9.11 -39.86 -37.17
C GLY A 149 10.42 -39.11 -37.13
N GLN A 150 10.39 -37.99 -36.50
CA GLN A 150 11.54 -37.12 -36.28
C GLN A 150 11.66 -36.78 -34.79
N GLY A 151 12.86 -36.42 -34.38
CA GLY A 151 13.15 -35.98 -33.00
C GLY A 151 14.37 -35.10 -32.95
N VAL A 152 14.61 -34.54 -31.76
CA VAL A 152 15.77 -33.72 -31.46
C VAL A 152 16.44 -34.27 -30.21
N VAL A 153 17.76 -34.41 -30.24
CA VAL A 153 18.56 -34.79 -29.06
C VAL A 153 18.52 -33.65 -28.03
N THR A 154 18.03 -33.93 -26.84
CA THR A 154 17.89 -32.91 -25.78
C THR A 154 18.97 -32.95 -24.73
N SER A 155 19.45 -34.14 -24.37
CA SER A 155 20.53 -34.30 -23.37
C SER A 155 21.42 -35.49 -23.72
N ILE A 156 22.65 -35.44 -23.24
CA ILE A 156 23.66 -36.48 -23.42
C ILE A 156 24.37 -36.69 -22.08
N ASP A 157 24.47 -37.95 -21.64
CA ASP A 157 25.21 -38.38 -20.46
C ASP A 157 26.05 -39.60 -20.82
N GLY A 158 27.32 -39.37 -21.10
CA GLY A 158 28.25 -40.41 -21.56
C GLY A 158 27.83 -41.07 -22.88
N THR A 159 27.44 -42.34 -22.82
CA THR A 159 26.91 -43.11 -23.96
C THR A 159 25.41 -42.99 -24.12
N ASP A 160 24.73 -42.52 -23.06
CA ASP A 160 23.29 -42.39 -23.02
C ASP A 160 22.84 -40.99 -23.47
N TYR A 161 21.69 -40.93 -24.10
CA TYR A 161 21.13 -39.67 -24.56
C TYR A 161 19.61 -39.75 -24.65
N THR A 162 18.98 -38.59 -24.56
CA THR A 162 17.54 -38.44 -24.66
C THR A 162 17.17 -37.77 -25.97
N VAL A 163 16.16 -38.28 -26.63
CA VAL A 163 15.58 -37.69 -27.84
C VAL A 163 14.13 -37.31 -27.55
N ARG A 164 13.81 -36.06 -27.79
CA ARG A 164 12.44 -35.57 -27.79
C ARG A 164 11.84 -35.83 -29.17
N VAL A 165 10.72 -36.52 -29.20
CA VAL A 165 10.00 -36.80 -30.45
C VAL A 165 9.26 -35.53 -30.88
N THR A 166 9.51 -35.06 -32.13
CA THR A 166 8.89 -33.86 -32.68
C THR A 166 7.77 -34.16 -33.66
N SER A 167 7.81 -35.35 -34.26
CA SER A 167 6.75 -35.83 -35.16
C SER A 167 6.76 -37.35 -35.28
N GLY A 168 5.64 -37.92 -35.70
CA GLY A 168 5.46 -39.36 -35.89
C GLY A 168 4.50 -39.96 -34.86
N GLU A 169 3.95 -41.14 -35.21
CA GLU A 169 3.05 -41.91 -34.35
C GLU A 169 3.79 -43.15 -33.86
N PHE A 170 4.06 -43.19 -32.55
CA PHE A 170 4.74 -44.29 -31.88
C PHE A 170 3.93 -44.80 -30.71
N LEU A 171 4.11 -46.07 -30.35
CA LEU A 171 3.49 -46.66 -29.18
C LEU A 171 4.40 -46.52 -27.93
N ILE A 172 3.83 -46.27 -26.78
CA ILE A 172 4.57 -46.23 -25.50
C ILE A 172 5.21 -47.61 -25.25
N GLY A 173 6.51 -47.61 -24.89
CA GLY A 173 7.30 -48.83 -24.71
C GLY A 173 7.88 -49.39 -25.99
N GLU A 174 7.62 -48.78 -27.14
CA GLU A 174 8.19 -49.21 -28.44
C GLU A 174 9.69 -48.96 -28.46
N THR A 175 10.44 -49.94 -29.02
CA THR A 175 11.87 -49.75 -29.28
C THR A 175 12.04 -49.06 -30.64
N VAL A 176 12.77 -47.93 -30.61
CA VAL A 176 12.97 -47.06 -31.76
C VAL A 176 14.45 -47.05 -32.13
N SER A 177 14.76 -47.23 -33.38
CA SER A 177 16.08 -47.00 -33.98
C SER A 177 16.21 -45.53 -34.37
N ILE A 178 17.33 -44.96 -34.04
CA ILE A 178 17.62 -43.51 -34.18
C ILE A 178 18.73 -43.35 -35.22
N TYR A 179 18.49 -42.50 -36.21
CA TYR A 179 19.40 -42.30 -37.32
C TYR A 179 19.71 -40.80 -37.47
N ARG A 180 20.97 -40.52 -37.87
CA ARG A 180 21.39 -39.16 -38.19
C ARG A 180 20.84 -38.80 -39.60
N GLY A 181 20.25 -37.63 -39.73
CA GLY A 181 19.60 -37.14 -40.95
C GLY A 181 18.20 -37.72 -41.16
N GLN A 182 17.71 -37.74 -42.40
CA GLN A 182 16.30 -37.99 -42.72
C GLN A 182 16.01 -39.36 -43.29
N SER A 183 16.87 -40.35 -43.06
CA SER A 183 16.66 -41.69 -43.60
C SER A 183 17.18 -42.83 -42.72
N ALA A 184 16.54 -43.97 -42.75
CA ALA A 184 16.87 -45.17 -41.98
C ALA A 184 18.04 -45.98 -42.55
N ALA A 185 19.11 -45.34 -43.03
CA ALA A 185 20.31 -46.05 -43.49
C ALA A 185 21.09 -46.62 -42.30
N ALA A 186 21.38 -47.95 -42.35
CA ALA A 186 22.06 -48.65 -41.26
C ALA A 186 23.37 -47.96 -40.82
N SER A 187 24.14 -47.43 -41.79
CA SER A 187 25.39 -46.72 -41.54
C SER A 187 25.23 -45.38 -40.84
N ARG A 188 24.02 -44.87 -40.73
CA ARG A 188 23.69 -43.63 -40.03
C ARG A 188 23.05 -43.83 -38.65
N ARG A 189 22.86 -45.10 -38.25
CA ARG A 189 22.27 -45.37 -36.94
C ARG A 189 23.18 -44.90 -35.81
N ILE A 190 22.68 -44.00 -34.97
CA ILE A 190 23.37 -43.45 -33.83
C ILE A 190 22.98 -44.12 -32.50
N GLY A 191 21.95 -44.97 -32.52
CA GLY A 191 21.53 -45.72 -31.34
C GLY A 191 20.16 -46.33 -31.46
N ARG A 192 19.70 -46.90 -30.36
CA ARG A 192 18.35 -47.37 -30.13
C ARG A 192 17.92 -46.97 -28.74
N GLY A 193 16.62 -46.81 -28.58
CA GLY A 193 16.06 -46.48 -27.28
C GLY A 193 14.60 -46.91 -27.17
N THR A 194 14.05 -46.76 -25.99
CA THR A 194 12.64 -47.06 -25.71
C THR A 194 11.88 -45.74 -25.58
N LEU A 195 10.70 -45.68 -26.21
CA LEU A 195 9.81 -44.54 -26.11
C LEU A 195 9.03 -44.54 -24.83
N HIS A 196 9.05 -43.40 -24.14
CA HIS A 196 8.34 -43.15 -22.93
C HIS A 196 7.52 -41.86 -23.04
N ARG A 197 6.49 -41.74 -22.23
CA ARG A 197 5.82 -40.46 -22.06
C ARG A 197 6.77 -39.54 -21.29
N SER A 198 6.89 -38.31 -21.77
CA SER A 198 7.61 -37.25 -21.05
C SER A 198 6.88 -36.93 -19.73
N ASN A 199 7.62 -36.78 -18.66
CA ASN A 199 7.04 -36.24 -17.45
C ASN A 199 6.89 -34.75 -17.62
N PRO A 200 5.83 -34.14 -17.04
CA PRO A 200 5.72 -32.71 -17.00
C PRO A 200 6.92 -32.09 -16.27
N THR A 201 7.39 -30.96 -16.77
CA THR A 201 8.49 -30.20 -16.17
C THR A 201 8.01 -29.53 -14.88
N ALA A 202 8.70 -29.81 -13.79
CA ALA A 202 8.42 -29.20 -12.49
C ALA A 202 8.97 -27.76 -12.47
N ILE A 203 8.12 -26.78 -12.33
CA ILE A 203 8.48 -25.36 -12.20
C ILE A 203 8.51 -25.02 -10.71
N THR A 204 9.66 -24.57 -10.25
CA THR A 204 9.90 -24.15 -8.87
C THR A 204 10.36 -22.70 -8.86
N GLY A 205 10.51 -22.12 -7.66
CA GLY A 205 11.00 -20.76 -7.47
C GLY A 205 11.67 -20.61 -6.11
N SER A 206 12.04 -19.37 -5.76
CA SER A 206 12.53 -19.01 -4.44
C SER A 206 11.67 -17.91 -3.85
N GLY A 207 11.55 -17.87 -2.50
CA GLY A 207 10.78 -16.86 -1.80
C GLY A 207 9.27 -17.14 -1.77
N SER A 208 8.48 -16.09 -1.58
CA SER A 208 7.02 -16.15 -1.51
C SER A 208 6.37 -15.69 -2.80
N ILE A 209 5.30 -16.37 -3.21
CA ILE A 209 4.56 -16.09 -4.44
C ILE A 209 3.80 -14.79 -4.28
N VAL A 210 3.99 -13.85 -5.21
CA VAL A 210 3.28 -12.57 -5.28
C VAL A 210 2.06 -12.68 -6.17
N SER A 211 2.26 -13.20 -7.39
CA SER A 211 1.20 -13.32 -8.39
C SER A 211 1.51 -14.42 -9.40
N PHE A 212 0.47 -14.97 -9.97
CA PHE A 212 0.54 -15.84 -11.15
C PHE A 212 0.08 -15.08 -12.39
N SER A 213 0.82 -15.24 -13.50
CA SER A 213 0.43 -14.72 -14.81
C SER A 213 -0.34 -15.73 -15.63
N VAL A 214 -0.37 -16.99 -15.20
CA VAL A 214 -0.98 -18.12 -15.90
C VAL A 214 -1.80 -18.99 -14.94
N SER A 215 -2.73 -19.75 -15.51
CA SER A 215 -3.61 -20.68 -14.80
C SER A 215 -3.44 -22.11 -15.33
N ALA A 216 -3.93 -23.10 -14.58
CA ALA A 216 -3.96 -24.48 -15.06
C ALA A 216 -4.85 -24.60 -16.32
N GLY A 217 -4.31 -25.23 -17.37
CA GLY A 217 -4.92 -25.35 -18.67
C GLY A 217 -4.43 -24.35 -19.73
N ASP A 218 -3.70 -23.30 -19.31
CA ASP A 218 -3.16 -22.31 -20.24
C ASP A 218 -2.00 -22.89 -21.04
N THR A 219 -1.92 -22.50 -22.32
CA THR A 219 -0.78 -22.79 -23.17
C THR A 219 0.17 -21.62 -23.14
N VAL A 220 1.45 -21.89 -22.88
CA VAL A 220 2.50 -20.89 -22.74
C VAL A 220 3.59 -21.07 -23.78
N ALA A 221 4.16 -19.97 -24.22
CA ALA A 221 5.34 -19.96 -25.06
C ALA A 221 6.63 -20.00 -24.22
N ARG A 222 7.73 -20.44 -24.82
CA ARG A 222 9.05 -20.34 -24.18
C ARG A 222 9.39 -18.87 -23.87
N GLY A 223 9.78 -18.58 -22.63
CA GLY A 223 10.12 -17.23 -22.15
C GLY A 223 8.89 -16.43 -21.70
N GLU A 224 7.71 -17.03 -21.64
CA GLU A 224 6.52 -16.40 -21.08
C GLU A 224 6.59 -16.38 -19.56
N LEU A 225 6.14 -15.28 -18.93
CA LEU A 225 6.13 -15.10 -17.49
C LEU A 225 5.07 -16.01 -16.86
N LEU A 226 5.48 -16.84 -15.91
CA LEU A 226 4.60 -17.78 -15.21
C LEU A 226 4.11 -17.21 -13.89
N PHE A 227 5.03 -16.75 -13.05
CA PHE A 227 4.71 -16.14 -11.77
C PHE A 227 5.86 -15.26 -11.27
N GLU A 228 5.55 -14.42 -10.28
CA GLU A 228 6.52 -13.57 -9.60
C GLU A 228 6.62 -13.93 -8.12
N THR A 229 7.82 -13.82 -7.57
CA THR A 229 8.10 -14.06 -6.16
C THR A 229 8.81 -12.89 -5.52
N LEU A 230 8.73 -12.78 -4.19
CA LEU A 230 9.52 -11.88 -3.36
C LEU A 230 10.44 -12.69 -2.44
N ASP A 231 11.65 -12.18 -2.21
CA ASP A 231 12.52 -12.71 -1.16
C ASP A 231 11.89 -12.36 0.20
N GLY A 232 11.55 -13.37 0.98
CA GLY A 232 10.91 -13.17 2.28
C GLY A 232 9.73 -14.11 2.50
N SER A 233 9.13 -14.02 3.67
CA SER A 233 7.98 -14.83 4.06
C SER A 233 6.81 -13.94 4.43
N PHE A 234 5.66 -14.18 3.84
CA PHE A 234 4.38 -13.63 4.30
C PHE A 234 3.88 -14.49 5.46
N ASP A 235 3.68 -13.91 6.64
CA ASP A 235 3.13 -14.64 7.81
C ASP A 235 1.60 -14.78 7.70
N GLY A 236 1.13 -15.40 6.63
CA GLY A 236 -0.29 -15.63 6.40
C GLY A 236 -1.12 -14.38 6.09
N LEU A 237 -0.49 -13.21 5.98
CA LEU A 237 -1.15 -11.99 5.52
C LEU A 237 -1.00 -11.90 4.02
N TYR A 238 -2.12 -12.05 3.32
CA TYR A 238 -2.18 -11.80 1.89
C TYR A 238 -1.92 -10.32 1.61
N MET A 239 -0.88 -10.03 0.87
CA MET A 239 -0.67 -8.73 0.24
C MET A 239 -0.80 -8.89 -1.27
N SER A 240 -1.62 -8.05 -1.87
CA SER A 240 -1.74 -7.99 -3.32
C SER A 240 -0.54 -7.26 -3.91
N GLY A 241 0.52 -7.99 -4.21
CA GLY A 241 1.65 -7.44 -4.97
C GLY A 241 2.88 -7.10 -4.14
N ALA A 242 3.83 -6.47 -4.82
CA ALA A 242 5.11 -6.01 -4.27
C ALA A 242 5.07 -4.55 -3.79
N ASP A 243 3.89 -3.93 -3.81
CA ASP A 243 3.68 -2.53 -3.51
C ASP A 243 3.32 -2.34 -2.04
N ILE A 244 3.94 -1.35 -1.41
CA ILE A 244 3.63 -0.92 -0.04
C ILE A 244 2.93 0.43 -0.15
N PRO A 245 1.62 0.50 0.14
CA PRO A 245 0.88 1.76 0.10
C PRO A 245 1.17 2.63 1.31
N ALA A 246 0.80 3.89 1.24
CA ALA A 246 0.92 4.84 2.35
C ALA A 246 0.03 4.49 3.55
N GLY A 247 -1.16 3.94 3.30
CA GLY A 247 -2.12 3.51 4.32
C GLY A 247 -3.02 4.61 4.89
N ILE A 248 -2.62 5.87 4.75
CA ILE A 248 -3.39 7.06 5.15
C ILE A 248 -3.18 8.19 4.15
N ASP A 249 -4.12 9.12 4.12
CA ASP A 249 -3.95 10.42 3.45
C ASP A 249 -3.11 11.33 4.33
N GLY A 250 -2.08 11.97 3.76
CA GLY A 250 -1.21 12.82 4.54
C GLY A 250 0.00 13.35 3.79
N ILE A 251 0.97 13.84 4.55
CA ILE A 251 2.24 14.37 4.04
C ILE A 251 3.39 13.49 4.51
N ILE A 252 4.26 13.11 3.58
CA ILE A 252 5.46 12.34 3.89
C ILE A 252 6.41 13.22 4.69
N SER A 253 6.62 12.88 5.98
CA SER A 253 7.60 13.54 6.84
C SER A 253 9.01 13.05 6.51
N GLN A 254 9.18 11.73 6.44
CA GLN A 254 10.47 11.08 6.20
C GLN A 254 10.28 9.75 5.48
N VAL A 255 11.21 9.44 4.57
CA VAL A 255 11.34 8.10 3.95
C VAL A 255 12.66 7.48 4.43
N ASN A 256 12.57 6.28 5.03
CA ASN A 256 13.70 5.56 5.59
C ASN A 256 14.27 4.50 4.64
N ALA A 257 13.66 4.31 3.47
CA ALA A 257 14.05 3.35 2.47
C ALA A 257 14.68 4.05 1.25
N GLN A 258 15.65 3.38 0.62
CA GLN A 258 16.29 3.84 -0.61
C GLN A 258 16.23 2.76 -1.68
N GLN A 259 16.15 3.18 -2.95
CA GLN A 259 16.19 2.24 -4.07
C GLN A 259 17.47 1.40 -4.01
N GLY A 260 17.33 0.08 -4.15
CA GLY A 260 18.40 -0.90 -4.07
C GLY A 260 18.78 -1.33 -2.66
N SER A 261 18.24 -0.70 -1.61
CA SER A 261 18.47 -1.14 -0.22
C SER A 261 17.60 -2.36 0.12
N SER A 262 18.10 -3.18 1.05
CA SER A 262 17.30 -4.25 1.67
C SER A 262 16.55 -3.69 2.87
N ILE A 263 15.28 -4.03 2.98
CA ILE A 263 14.45 -3.73 4.15
C ILE A 263 14.04 -5.02 4.84
N GLU A 264 13.90 -4.95 6.17
CA GLU A 264 13.43 -6.07 6.97
C GLU A 264 11.91 -5.96 7.19
N LYS A 265 11.27 -7.10 7.39
CA LYS A 265 9.87 -7.14 7.81
C LYS A 265 9.67 -6.38 9.12
N ASN A 266 8.57 -5.62 9.23
CA ASN A 266 8.21 -4.74 10.34
C ASN A 266 9.19 -3.58 10.59
N SER A 267 10.08 -3.27 9.66
CA SER A 267 10.85 -2.02 9.72
C SER A 267 9.99 -0.82 9.30
N VAL A 268 10.22 0.34 9.92
CA VAL A 268 9.56 1.59 9.54
C VAL A 268 10.19 2.12 8.26
N VAL A 269 9.43 2.12 7.18
CA VAL A 269 9.88 2.55 5.83
C VAL A 269 9.59 4.00 5.53
N ALA A 270 8.59 4.56 6.18
CA ALA A 270 8.28 5.99 6.12
C ALA A 270 7.52 6.45 7.36
N VAL A 271 7.53 7.77 7.59
CA VAL A 271 6.73 8.45 8.60
C VAL A 271 5.86 9.49 7.90
N LEU A 272 4.57 9.45 8.14
CA LEU A 272 3.58 10.35 7.55
C LEU A 272 2.97 11.24 8.63
N TYR A 273 2.61 12.45 8.27
CA TYR A 273 1.73 13.34 9.03
C TYR A 273 0.32 13.25 8.42
N PRO A 274 -0.68 12.74 9.16
CA PRO A 274 -2.06 12.72 8.68
C PRO A 274 -2.57 14.13 8.39
N ASP A 275 -3.38 14.31 7.35
CA ASP A 275 -3.96 15.60 7.00
C ASP A 275 -4.84 16.19 8.11
N SER A 276 -5.47 15.32 8.91
CA SER A 276 -6.32 15.71 10.06
C SER A 276 -5.55 16.03 11.34
N ALA A 277 -4.22 15.84 11.35
CA ALA A 277 -3.41 15.92 12.57
C ALA A 277 -2.65 17.24 12.70
N MET A 278 -3.11 18.34 12.07
CA MET A 278 -2.48 19.65 12.21
C MET A 278 -2.92 20.32 13.50
N ARG A 279 -1.95 20.87 14.21
CA ARG A 279 -2.17 21.74 15.38
C ARG A 279 -1.14 22.87 15.41
N ILE A 280 -1.38 23.90 16.20
CA ILE A 280 -0.37 24.92 16.48
C ILE A 280 0.41 24.51 17.73
N GLU A 281 1.71 24.52 17.64
CA GLU A 281 2.63 24.48 18.76
C GLU A 281 3.18 25.89 18.99
N ALA A 282 2.83 26.48 20.11
CA ALA A 282 3.16 27.85 20.44
C ALA A 282 3.92 27.93 21.76
N GLN A 283 4.67 29.02 21.97
CA GLN A 283 5.42 29.26 23.20
C GLN A 283 4.88 30.48 23.91
N ILE A 284 4.59 30.31 25.20
CA ILE A 284 4.14 31.38 26.08
C ILE A 284 5.15 31.61 27.20
N ALA A 285 5.38 32.87 27.55
CA ALA A 285 6.22 33.24 28.70
C ALA A 285 5.55 32.85 30.02
N GLU A 286 6.34 32.44 31.01
CA GLU A 286 5.86 32.06 32.37
C GLU A 286 4.97 33.15 32.99
N THR A 287 5.27 34.42 32.76
CA THR A 287 4.49 35.56 33.26
C THR A 287 3.04 35.59 32.76
N ASN A 288 2.78 35.03 31.59
CA ASN A 288 1.47 35.02 30.98
C ASN A 288 0.71 33.69 31.17
N LEU A 289 1.35 32.70 31.82
CA LEU A 289 0.78 31.37 31.99
C LEU A 289 -0.51 31.37 32.85
N ALA A 290 -0.60 32.29 33.78
CA ALA A 290 -1.78 32.45 34.65
C ALA A 290 -3.01 33.03 33.93
N SER A 291 -2.83 33.55 32.73
CA SER A 291 -3.89 34.23 31.95
C SER A 291 -4.46 33.32 30.82
N ILE A 292 -4.05 32.07 30.75
CA ILE A 292 -4.57 31.07 29.81
C ILE A 292 -4.95 29.78 30.52
N ALA A 293 -5.95 29.09 29.98
CA ALA A 293 -6.37 27.78 30.45
C ALA A 293 -6.65 26.84 29.28
N VAL A 294 -6.62 25.52 29.55
CA VAL A 294 -7.08 24.53 28.59
C VAL A 294 -8.58 24.71 28.36
N GLY A 295 -8.97 24.79 27.10
CA GLY A 295 -10.34 25.06 26.67
C GLY A 295 -10.58 26.51 26.25
N ASP A 296 -9.64 27.44 26.48
CA ASP A 296 -9.80 28.81 26.05
C ASP A 296 -9.82 28.96 24.54
N PRO A 297 -10.78 29.72 23.98
CA PRO A 297 -10.84 30.02 22.57
C PRO A 297 -9.75 31.02 22.18
N VAL A 298 -9.15 30.82 21.01
CA VAL A 298 -8.12 31.69 20.45
C VAL A 298 -8.37 31.99 18.98
N ASN A 299 -7.87 33.11 18.51
CA ASN A 299 -7.75 33.42 17.09
C ASN A 299 -6.33 33.13 16.60
N ILE A 300 -6.23 32.50 15.46
CA ILE A 300 -4.96 32.12 14.84
C ILE A 300 -4.84 32.86 13.51
N GLU A 301 -3.72 33.57 13.31
CA GLU A 301 -3.35 34.21 12.06
C GLU A 301 -2.10 33.52 11.53
N LEU A 302 -2.18 32.98 10.29
CA LEU A 302 -1.03 32.39 9.64
C LEU A 302 -0.24 33.50 8.91
N LEU A 303 1.07 33.60 9.15
CA LEU A 303 1.89 34.71 8.64
C LEU A 303 1.95 34.80 7.12
N TRP A 304 1.69 33.72 6.40
CA TRP A 304 1.68 33.71 4.94
C TRP A 304 0.52 34.55 4.34
N ASN A 305 -0.55 34.80 5.11
CA ASN A 305 -1.79 35.42 4.66
C ASN A 305 -2.22 36.62 5.51
N GLN A 306 -1.28 37.29 6.17
CA GLN A 306 -1.57 38.44 7.05
C GLN A 306 -2.32 39.58 6.35
N ASP A 307 -2.07 39.80 5.06
CA ASP A 307 -2.72 40.91 4.29
C ASP A 307 -4.21 40.65 4.01
N ALA A 308 -4.68 39.39 4.17
CA ALA A 308 -6.05 39.00 3.87
C ALA A 308 -6.99 39.04 5.09
N GLU A 309 -6.48 39.39 6.29
CA GLU A 309 -7.23 39.41 7.56
C GLU A 309 -7.99 38.10 7.83
N VAL A 310 -7.43 36.96 7.37
CA VAL A 310 -8.02 35.62 7.59
C VAL A 310 -7.58 35.09 8.93
N THR A 311 -8.53 34.85 9.81
CA THR A 311 -8.31 34.23 11.13
C THR A 311 -8.93 32.83 11.18
N TYR A 312 -8.26 31.92 11.85
CA TYR A 312 -8.76 30.57 12.11
C TYR A 312 -9.14 30.47 13.60
N PRO A 313 -10.36 30.05 13.93
CA PRO A 313 -10.73 29.79 15.31
C PRO A 313 -9.97 28.56 15.80
N GLY A 314 -9.43 28.64 17.01
CA GLY A 314 -8.75 27.54 17.66
C GLY A 314 -9.12 27.44 19.14
N THR A 315 -8.71 26.33 19.76
CA THR A 315 -8.92 26.08 21.19
C THR A 315 -7.62 25.56 21.79
N ILE A 316 -7.23 26.06 22.96
CA ILE A 316 -6.07 25.56 23.71
C ILE A 316 -6.40 24.13 24.17
N SER A 317 -5.72 23.14 23.60
CA SER A 317 -5.96 21.73 23.90
C SER A 317 -5.05 21.22 25.03
N MET A 318 -3.83 21.75 25.13
CA MET A 318 -2.89 21.35 26.17
C MET A 318 -1.88 22.47 26.47
N ILE A 319 -1.51 22.58 27.73
CA ILE A 319 -0.42 23.42 28.19
C ILE A 319 0.64 22.52 28.85
N SER A 320 1.88 22.56 28.36
CA SER A 320 2.97 21.73 28.88
C SER A 320 3.19 22.04 30.40
N ALA A 321 3.32 20.97 31.16
CA ALA A 321 3.70 21.10 32.60
C ALA A 321 5.23 21.25 32.82
N MET A 322 6.00 21.20 31.70
CA MET A 322 7.46 21.35 31.75
C MET A 322 7.86 22.58 30.93
N ALA A 323 8.79 23.37 31.50
CA ALA A 323 9.41 24.46 30.76
C ALA A 323 10.27 23.95 29.62
N ASP A 324 10.35 24.73 28.54
CA ASP A 324 11.18 24.35 27.38
C ASP A 324 12.66 24.31 27.75
N GLY A 325 13.37 23.27 27.26
CA GLY A 325 14.69 22.91 27.74
C GLY A 325 15.82 23.94 27.54
N ASN A 326 15.60 25.00 26.76
CA ASN A 326 16.54 26.12 26.60
C ASN A 326 16.45 27.14 27.75
N SER A 327 15.43 27.04 28.58
CA SER A 327 15.12 27.99 29.65
C SER A 327 15.65 27.55 31.03
N MET A 328 16.15 26.32 31.18
CA MET A 328 16.67 25.79 32.43
C MET A 328 18.01 26.46 32.80
N GLY A 329 17.94 27.51 33.59
CA GLY A 329 19.12 28.17 34.16
C GLY A 329 19.22 29.68 33.92
N SER A 330 18.28 30.30 33.24
CA SER A 330 18.21 31.75 33.08
C SER A 330 17.36 32.37 34.17
N VAL A 331 17.91 33.36 34.83
CA VAL A 331 17.24 34.11 35.95
C VAL A 331 16.46 35.33 35.44
N ASN A 332 16.27 35.49 34.15
CA ASN A 332 15.41 36.53 33.56
C ASN A 332 14.01 35.99 33.41
N GLU A 333 13.00 36.59 34.02
CA GLU A 333 11.60 36.16 34.02
C GLU A 333 11.00 36.01 32.62
N ASP A 334 11.54 36.72 31.61
CA ASP A 334 11.12 36.64 30.22
C ASP A 334 11.76 35.48 29.41
N SER A 335 12.62 34.69 30.03
CA SER A 335 13.37 33.63 29.33
C SER A 335 12.80 32.21 29.52
N VAL A 336 11.87 32.03 30.45
CA VAL A 336 11.20 30.75 30.71
C VAL A 336 9.92 30.70 29.89
N THR A 337 9.85 29.75 28.98
CA THR A 337 8.68 29.52 28.13
C THR A 337 8.10 28.14 28.37
N TYR A 338 6.81 28.01 28.08
CA TYR A 338 6.06 26.78 28.15
C TYR A 338 5.39 26.55 26.79
N THR A 339 5.38 25.31 26.34
CA THR A 339 4.72 24.94 25.08
C THR A 339 3.21 24.82 25.31
N VAL A 340 2.45 25.49 24.43
CA VAL A 340 0.99 25.45 24.37
C VAL A 340 0.60 24.80 23.04
N TYR A 341 -0.30 23.83 23.09
CA TYR A 341 -0.86 23.19 21.92
C TYR A 341 -2.29 23.66 21.69
N ILE A 342 -2.57 23.99 20.44
CA ILE A 342 -3.85 24.57 20.02
C ILE A 342 -4.39 23.78 18.86
N ASP A 343 -5.60 23.27 19.01
CA ASP A 343 -6.32 22.57 17.96
C ASP A 343 -7.11 23.59 17.14
N PHE A 344 -7.07 23.42 15.82
CA PHE A 344 -7.78 24.27 14.87
C PHE A 344 -8.15 23.47 13.62
N THR A 345 -9.04 24.00 12.79
CA THR A 345 -9.38 23.39 11.51
C THR A 345 -8.55 24.05 10.39
N PRO A 346 -7.57 23.32 9.82
CA PRO A 346 -6.76 23.84 8.72
C PRO A 346 -7.56 23.93 7.42
N ASP A 347 -7.18 24.84 6.52
CA ASP A 347 -7.65 24.89 5.15
C ASP A 347 -6.72 24.13 4.18
N GLU A 348 -7.10 24.08 2.89
CA GLU A 348 -6.29 23.42 1.86
C GLU A 348 -4.92 24.08 1.62
N GLN A 349 -4.74 25.32 2.04
CA GLN A 349 -3.50 26.08 1.85
C GLN A 349 -2.57 25.97 3.04
N THR A 350 -3.06 25.53 4.19
CA THR A 350 -2.27 25.33 5.41
C THR A 350 -1.20 24.25 5.19
N ARG A 351 0.03 24.54 5.63
CA ARG A 351 1.18 23.63 5.52
C ARG A 351 1.87 23.48 6.86
N TYR A 352 2.42 22.32 7.11
CA TYR A 352 3.32 22.09 8.25
C TYR A 352 4.52 23.04 8.19
N GLY A 353 4.93 23.55 9.34
CA GLY A 353 6.02 24.52 9.45
C GLY A 353 5.63 25.96 9.19
N MET A 354 4.37 26.28 8.85
CA MET A 354 3.91 27.66 8.77
C MET A 354 3.92 28.31 10.14
N SER A 355 4.39 29.58 10.18
CA SER A 355 4.37 30.38 11.39
C SER A 355 2.98 30.98 11.60
N ALA A 356 2.55 30.98 12.86
CA ALA A 356 1.27 31.49 13.31
C ALA A 356 1.44 32.52 14.43
N VAL A 357 0.51 33.46 14.47
CA VAL A 357 0.29 34.36 15.62
C VAL A 357 -1.02 33.94 16.27
N VAL A 358 -0.99 33.69 17.55
CA VAL A 358 -2.14 33.27 18.34
C VAL A 358 -2.51 34.42 19.29
N THR A 359 -3.78 34.80 19.30
CA THR A 359 -4.34 35.85 20.17
C THR A 359 -5.48 35.25 20.98
N THR A 360 -5.41 35.42 22.31
CA THR A 360 -6.51 35.01 23.17
C THR A 360 -7.72 35.92 22.98
N LEU A 361 -8.92 35.33 23.01
CA LEU A 361 -10.17 36.10 22.97
C LEU A 361 -10.59 36.51 24.36
N ASP A 362 -11.04 37.77 24.52
CA ASP A 362 -11.69 38.20 25.74
C ASP A 362 -13.03 37.43 25.92
N GLU A 363 -13.42 37.12 27.17
CA GLU A 363 -14.65 36.37 27.47
C GLU A 363 -15.92 36.95 26.83
N GLU A 364 -15.95 38.25 26.53
CA GLU A 364 -17.09 38.92 25.87
C GLU A 364 -17.14 38.65 24.33
N GLU A 365 -16.00 38.43 23.67
CA GLU A 365 -15.95 38.11 22.24
C GLU A 365 -16.21 36.61 22.02
N GLY A 366 -15.76 35.74 22.93
CA GLY A 366 -16.04 34.29 22.85
C GLY A 366 -17.54 34.01 22.96
N ALA A 367 -18.24 34.63 23.89
CA ALA A 367 -19.69 34.47 24.07
C ALA A 367 -20.52 35.01 22.91
N LYS A 368 -20.04 36.02 22.16
CA LYS A 368 -20.70 36.56 20.99
C LYS A 368 -20.54 35.68 19.77
N LYS A 369 -19.41 34.97 19.63
CA LYS A 369 -19.17 34.02 18.52
C LYS A 369 -19.99 32.74 18.75
N GLU A 370 -20.03 32.20 19.97
CA GLU A 370 -20.81 31.00 20.28
C GLU A 370 -22.33 31.20 20.08
N THR A 371 -22.83 32.42 20.40
CA THR A 371 -24.22 32.78 20.09
C THR A 371 -24.51 33.05 18.61
N ALA A 372 -23.49 33.41 17.81
CA ALA A 372 -23.64 33.58 16.38
C ALA A 372 -23.64 32.24 15.64
N GLU A 373 -22.80 31.32 16.07
CA GLU A 373 -22.69 29.96 15.48
C GLU A 373 -23.93 29.11 15.77
N THR A 374 -24.46 29.17 17.01
CA THR A 374 -25.75 28.54 17.34
C THR A 374 -26.93 29.16 16.63
N ALA A 375 -26.87 30.44 16.27
CA ALA A 375 -27.93 31.12 15.53
C ALA A 375 -27.92 30.74 14.03
N GLU A 376 -26.76 30.44 13.45
CA GLU A 376 -26.67 29.95 12.07
C GLU A 376 -27.08 28.47 11.94
N GLU A 377 -26.78 27.60 12.93
CA GLU A 377 -27.28 26.22 12.97
C GLU A 377 -28.81 26.17 13.09
N ASP A 378 -29.41 26.97 13.95
CA ASP A 378 -30.87 27.05 14.11
C ASP A 378 -31.61 27.57 12.84
N ILE A 379 -30.95 28.42 12.04
CA ILE A 379 -31.50 28.91 10.76
C ILE A 379 -31.41 27.81 9.69
N ASN A 380 -30.36 26.97 9.73
CA ASN A 380 -30.18 25.90 8.75
C ASN A 380 -31.10 24.72 9.02
N GLU A 381 -31.34 24.33 10.29
CA GLU A 381 -32.34 23.33 10.63
C GLU A 381 -33.79 23.79 10.33
N GLY A 382 -34.09 25.08 10.51
CA GLY A 382 -35.40 25.66 10.22
C GLY A 382 -35.74 25.70 8.71
N THR A 383 -34.77 25.73 7.83
CA THR A 383 -34.97 25.71 6.38
C THR A 383 -35.19 24.30 5.83
N HIS A 384 -34.55 23.28 6.39
CA HIS A 384 -34.77 21.89 5.98
C HIS A 384 -36.14 21.32 6.45
N ALA A 385 -36.69 21.82 7.55
CA ALA A 385 -38.02 21.40 8.03
C ALA A 385 -39.20 21.98 7.21
N ARG A 386 -38.99 23.08 6.49
CA ARG A 386 -40.07 23.70 5.67
C ARG A 386 -40.17 23.13 4.25
N ASP A 387 -39.14 22.50 3.74
CA ASP A 387 -39.16 21.88 2.42
C ASP A 387 -39.70 20.44 2.43
N ALA A 388 -39.77 19.79 3.60
CA ALA A 388 -40.33 18.43 3.75
C ALA A 388 -41.88 18.38 3.79
N GLU A 389 -42.57 19.51 4.01
CA GLU A 389 -44.03 19.57 4.11
C GLU A 389 -44.74 19.92 2.80
N ARG A 390 -44.06 20.10 1.68
CA ARG A 390 -44.61 20.52 0.39
C ARG A 390 -44.67 19.48 -0.71
N SER A 391 -44.38 18.23 -0.46
CA SER A 391 -44.48 17.18 -1.49
C SER A 391 -45.36 16.02 -1.08
N HIS A 392 -46.66 16.25 -1.09
CA HIS A 392 -47.66 15.23 -1.37
C HIS A 392 -48.75 15.82 -2.26
N PRO A 393 -49.03 15.20 -3.41
CA PRO A 393 -50.41 14.94 -3.73
C PRO A 393 -50.64 13.47 -4.16
N SER A 394 -51.56 12.90 -3.48
CA SER A 394 -52.68 11.99 -3.84
C SER A 394 -52.67 11.34 -5.23
N GLU A 395 -52.77 10.00 -5.18
CA GLU A 395 -53.86 9.20 -5.76
C GLU A 395 -54.22 9.35 -7.26
N HIS A 396 -54.08 8.29 -8.02
CA HIS A 396 -55.29 7.53 -8.48
C HIS A 396 -54.85 6.18 -9.07
N ALA A 397 -55.63 5.19 -8.68
CA ALA A 397 -55.73 3.87 -9.25
C ALA A 397 -56.10 3.91 -10.76
N ASP A 398 -55.64 2.98 -11.55
CA ASP A 398 -56.56 2.08 -12.24
C ASP A 398 -55.82 0.87 -12.83
N SER A 399 -56.53 -0.17 -12.77
CA SER A 399 -56.53 -1.54 -13.22
C SER A 399 -56.10 -1.82 -14.67
N ASP A 400 -55.80 -3.08 -14.82
CA ASP A 400 -56.07 -4.01 -15.91
C ASP A 400 -54.94 -4.31 -16.94
N ASP A 401 -54.56 -5.52 -16.87
CA ASP A 401 -54.88 -6.64 -17.78
C ASP A 401 -53.80 -7.11 -18.76
N ARG A 402 -53.51 -8.41 -18.62
CA ARG A 402 -53.16 -9.44 -19.63
C ARG A 402 -51.82 -9.49 -20.32
N ALA A 403 -51.26 -10.62 -20.03
CA ALA A 403 -50.85 -11.70 -20.98
C ALA A 403 -49.78 -11.39 -22.04
N GLU A 404 -48.65 -12.00 -21.96
CA GLU A 404 -48.15 -13.24 -22.56
C GLU A 404 -46.80 -13.57 -22.00
#